data_878702fedb0bf088cbad0f4f31386484
#
_entry.id   878702fedb0bf088cbad0f4f31386484
#
_cell.length_a   1.000
_cell.length_b   1.000
_cell.length_c   1.000
_cell.angle_alpha   90.00
_cell.angle_beta   90.00
_cell.angle_gamma   90.00
#
_symmetry.space_group_name_H-M   'P 1'
#
loop_
_entity.id
_entity.type
_entity.pdbx_description
1 polymer ?
#
loop_
_entity_poly.entity_id
_entity_poly.type
_entity_poly.pdbx_seq_one_letter_code
_entity_poly.pdbx_strand_id
1 'polypeptide(L)'
;NLTDWNNNLVFETNVIPYRKNRYRGNLLFARNAENGRGLFFLKEAPGSGVQLAYGGGDFTAEFGDFTVTGLGVTEKDLREGEWVKAYGCVLGVWSGGELEQLTALRSYQKNLRKLLPGRDEMVMMNTWGDRSQDTKVNERFCLAEVRKAAHLGITHFQIDDGWQVGKSPNSAVAKGSFKNIWDNPDYWKPDPEKYPRGLHPVVELGRELGVEICLWFNPSVQDGYADWEKDAQALVGLYDEYGIRTFKIDGLAIPDKRSESNLRRLFDRVLERTGGQVVFNLDATAGRRGGYHMFNEYGNIFLENRYTDWQNYYPYWTLRNLWMLSKYVPAEKLQIEFLNKWRNTEKYAGDPFAPANYSFEYLFATTMAGQPLAWMEASGLPEEALGIGALIERYKEVQHDFHRGVILPVGDEPSGRSWTGFQSVDGERGYLIFFREQNPDRKARIETWLPENSKVRLTPVLGSGKAAVQKTGRRGTLEVELPAPNDYTMYRYELIR
;
A
#
# COMPACT_ATOMS: atom_id res chain seq x y z
N ASN A 1 12.85 -12.44 -1.43
CA ASN A 1 12.44 -11.36 -2.29
C ASN A 1 13.22 -10.08 -1.99
N LEU A 2 13.80 -9.43 -3.00
CA LEU A 2 14.64 -8.22 -2.84
C LEU A 2 13.82 -6.97 -2.45
N THR A 3 12.54 -6.98 -2.72
CA THR A 3 11.64 -5.83 -2.57
C THR A 3 10.67 -5.96 -1.41
N ASP A 4 10.62 -7.11 -0.76
CA ASP A 4 9.81 -7.34 0.42
C ASP A 4 10.71 -7.76 1.59
N TRP A 5 10.75 -6.91 2.61
CA TRP A 5 11.61 -7.10 3.78
C TRP A 5 11.34 -8.39 4.54
N ASN A 6 10.09 -8.77 4.68
CA ASN A 6 9.68 -9.97 5.42
C ASN A 6 9.54 -11.20 4.54
N ASN A 7 9.91 -11.11 3.26
CA ASN A 7 9.78 -12.18 2.29
C ASN A 7 8.36 -12.78 2.22
N ASN A 8 7.35 -11.91 2.23
CA ASN A 8 5.94 -12.32 2.21
C ASN A 8 5.42 -12.66 0.80
N LEU A 9 6.21 -12.37 -0.24
CA LEU A 9 5.86 -12.64 -1.63
C LEU A 9 6.34 -14.02 -2.09
N VAL A 10 6.04 -15.03 -1.30
CA VAL A 10 6.30 -16.44 -1.66
C VAL A 10 5.11 -16.98 -2.43
N PHE A 11 5.39 -17.58 -3.57
CA PHE A 11 4.42 -18.25 -4.40
C PHE A 11 4.85 -19.70 -4.68
N GLU A 12 3.96 -20.63 -4.47
CA GLU A 12 4.17 -22.04 -4.75
C GLU A 12 3.04 -22.61 -5.60
N THR A 13 3.37 -23.44 -6.57
CA THR A 13 2.40 -24.20 -7.34
C THR A 13 2.63 -25.68 -7.13
N ASN A 14 1.59 -26.38 -6.65
CA ASN A 14 1.66 -27.80 -6.37
C ASN A 14 0.48 -28.53 -7.02
N VAL A 15 0.74 -29.74 -7.50
CA VAL A 15 -0.31 -30.73 -7.75
C VAL A 15 -0.54 -31.48 -6.45
N ILE A 16 -1.78 -31.47 -5.94
CA ILE A 16 -2.11 -32.14 -4.68
C ILE A 16 -1.98 -33.64 -4.86
N PRO A 17 -1.02 -34.29 -4.19
CA PRO A 17 -0.88 -35.75 -4.25
C PRO A 17 -1.96 -36.41 -3.43
N TYR A 18 -2.14 -37.72 -3.65
CA TYR A 18 -3.06 -38.58 -2.89
C TYR A 18 -2.50 -38.91 -1.49
N ARG A 19 -2.06 -37.85 -0.77
CA ARG A 19 -1.55 -37.94 0.58
C ARG A 19 -1.62 -36.55 1.26
N LYS A 20 -1.51 -36.54 2.57
CA LYS A 20 -1.51 -35.34 3.37
C LYS A 20 -0.35 -34.42 3.00
N ASN A 21 -0.67 -33.16 2.71
CA ASN A 21 0.27 -32.07 2.53
C ASN A 21 -0.07 -30.88 3.42
N ARG A 22 0.96 -30.15 3.78
CA ARG A 22 0.85 -28.95 4.60
C ARG A 22 1.46 -27.77 3.83
N TYR A 23 0.73 -26.66 3.75
CA TYR A 23 1.11 -25.48 3.03
C TYR A 23 1.26 -24.28 3.97
N ARG A 24 2.18 -23.38 3.62
CA ARG A 24 2.40 -22.10 4.28
C ARG A 24 1.82 -20.98 3.42
N GLY A 25 1.35 -19.92 4.07
CA GLY A 25 0.87 -18.71 3.42
C GLY A 25 -0.57 -18.37 3.80
N ASN A 26 -0.96 -17.13 3.56
CA ASN A 26 -2.28 -16.64 3.95
C ASN A 26 -3.38 -17.01 2.93
N LEU A 27 -3.01 -17.35 1.70
CA LEU A 27 -3.91 -17.55 0.58
C LEU A 27 -3.62 -18.88 -0.11
N LEU A 28 -4.64 -19.70 -0.27
CA LEU A 28 -4.59 -20.96 -1.00
C LEU A 28 -5.70 -20.99 -2.06
N PHE A 29 -5.33 -21.30 -3.29
CA PHE A 29 -6.28 -21.62 -4.38
C PHE A 29 -6.23 -23.10 -4.71
N ALA A 30 -7.39 -23.73 -4.78
CA ALA A 30 -7.54 -25.08 -5.26
C ALA A 30 -8.45 -25.10 -6.49
N ARG A 31 -7.97 -25.65 -7.60
CA ARG A 31 -8.68 -25.65 -8.88
C ARG A 31 -8.86 -27.06 -9.39
N ASN A 32 -10.06 -27.39 -9.84
CA ASN A 32 -10.32 -28.57 -10.65
C ASN A 32 -9.90 -28.27 -12.10
N ALA A 33 -8.88 -28.98 -12.59
CA ALA A 33 -8.31 -28.76 -13.91
C ALA A 33 -9.26 -29.10 -15.07
N GLU A 34 -10.24 -30.01 -14.85
CA GLU A 34 -11.12 -30.46 -15.90
C GLU A 34 -12.25 -29.47 -16.21
N ASN A 35 -12.81 -28.82 -15.19
CA ASN A 35 -14.00 -27.99 -15.33
C ASN A 35 -13.78 -26.52 -14.97
N GLY A 36 -12.56 -26.14 -14.58
CA GLY A 36 -12.19 -24.76 -14.24
C GLY A 36 -12.86 -24.21 -12.97
N ARG A 37 -13.55 -25.05 -12.19
CA ARG A 37 -14.12 -24.62 -10.90
C ARG A 37 -13.07 -24.66 -9.81
N GLY A 38 -13.17 -23.76 -8.85
CA GLY A 38 -12.20 -23.70 -7.78
C GLY A 38 -12.70 -23.06 -6.50
N LEU A 39 -11.86 -23.18 -5.49
CA LEU A 39 -12.03 -22.66 -4.14
C LEU A 39 -10.81 -21.82 -3.78
N PHE A 40 -11.01 -20.70 -3.09
CA PHE A 40 -9.92 -20.06 -2.37
C PHE A 40 -10.20 -20.05 -0.87
N PHE A 41 -9.13 -20.15 -0.12
CA PHE A 41 -9.11 -19.96 1.32
C PHE A 41 -8.18 -18.78 1.62
N LEU A 42 -8.71 -17.77 2.29
CA LEU A 42 -7.93 -16.65 2.77
C LEU A 42 -7.93 -16.67 4.30
N LYS A 43 -6.76 -16.78 4.89
CA LYS A 43 -6.54 -16.65 6.33
C LYS A 43 -6.14 -15.21 6.64
N GLU A 44 -6.98 -14.50 7.34
CA GLU A 44 -6.78 -13.10 7.72
C GLU A 44 -5.86 -13.01 8.95
N ALA A 45 -4.60 -13.27 8.72
CA ALA A 45 -3.56 -13.35 9.72
C ALA A 45 -2.29 -12.63 9.26
N PRO A 46 -1.37 -12.32 10.16
CA PRO A 46 -0.02 -11.91 9.79
C PRO A 46 0.68 -12.97 8.93
N GLY A 47 1.81 -12.62 8.34
CA GLY A 47 2.68 -13.60 7.69
C GLY A 47 3.11 -14.72 8.65
N SER A 48 3.35 -15.92 8.13
CA SER A 48 3.61 -17.15 8.91
C SER A 48 4.69 -17.02 9.99
N GLY A 49 5.68 -16.14 9.78
CA GLY A 49 6.79 -15.94 10.73
C GLY A 49 6.41 -15.19 12.00
N VAL A 50 5.24 -14.55 12.04
CA VAL A 50 4.79 -13.71 13.16
C VAL A 50 3.38 -14.05 13.66
N GLN A 51 2.77 -15.09 13.11
CA GLN A 51 1.46 -15.57 13.56
C GLN A 51 1.51 -16.13 14.97
N LEU A 52 0.46 -15.83 15.74
CA LEU A 52 0.25 -16.43 17.05
C LEU A 52 -0.13 -17.91 16.92
N ALA A 53 0.35 -18.74 17.85
CA ALA A 53 0.04 -20.17 17.89
C ALA A 53 0.26 -20.88 16.55
N TYR A 54 1.32 -20.51 15.83
CA TYR A 54 1.64 -21.05 14.53
C TYR A 54 2.26 -22.45 14.62
N GLY A 55 1.53 -23.45 14.16
CA GLY A 55 1.96 -24.87 14.19
C GLY A 55 2.80 -25.32 12.99
N GLY A 56 3.39 -24.39 12.21
CA GLY A 56 4.23 -24.70 11.05
C GLY A 56 3.49 -24.94 9.74
N GLY A 57 2.20 -24.67 9.68
CA GLY A 57 1.37 -24.70 8.48
C GLY A 57 0.16 -23.79 8.62
N ASP A 58 -0.35 -23.33 7.51
CA ASP A 58 -1.57 -22.50 7.42
C ASP A 58 -2.74 -23.32 6.88
N PHE A 59 -2.45 -24.23 5.95
CA PHE A 59 -3.43 -25.11 5.33
C PHE A 59 -2.92 -26.54 5.31
N THR A 60 -3.86 -27.49 5.44
CA THR A 60 -3.60 -28.92 5.24
C THR A 60 -4.56 -29.43 4.19
N ALA A 61 -4.04 -30.18 3.22
CA ALA A 61 -4.86 -30.91 2.24
C ALA A 61 -4.62 -32.40 2.43
N GLU A 62 -5.68 -33.20 2.54
CA GLU A 62 -5.66 -34.66 2.70
C GLU A 62 -6.87 -35.29 2.06
N PHE A 63 -6.67 -36.14 1.03
CA PHE A 63 -7.74 -36.87 0.33
C PHE A 63 -8.92 -36.00 -0.15
N GLY A 64 -8.66 -34.75 -0.54
CA GLY A 64 -9.69 -33.82 -0.98
C GLY A 64 -10.25 -32.91 0.13
N ASP A 65 -9.90 -33.16 1.37
CA ASP A 65 -10.23 -32.25 2.49
C ASP A 65 -9.22 -31.15 2.61
N PHE A 66 -9.72 -29.92 2.86
CA PHE A 66 -8.90 -28.74 3.13
C PHE A 66 -9.18 -28.23 4.53
N THR A 67 -8.13 -28.11 5.32
CA THR A 67 -8.22 -27.61 6.70
C THR A 67 -7.37 -26.36 6.84
N VAL A 68 -7.97 -25.29 7.37
CA VAL A 68 -7.22 -24.09 7.81
C VAL A 68 -6.73 -24.34 9.22
N THR A 69 -5.43 -24.16 9.45
CA THR A 69 -4.77 -24.46 10.74
C THR A 69 -4.15 -23.19 11.34
N GLY A 70 -3.87 -23.23 12.64
CA GLY A 70 -3.20 -22.14 13.34
C GLY A 70 -4.03 -20.85 13.33
N LEU A 71 -5.19 -20.85 14.00
CA LEU A 71 -6.08 -19.68 14.01
C LEU A 71 -5.74 -18.64 15.10
N GLY A 72 -4.51 -18.68 15.63
CA GLY A 72 -3.99 -17.66 16.52
C GLY A 72 -4.54 -17.71 17.96
N VAL A 73 -5.18 -18.79 18.36
CA VAL A 73 -5.75 -19.00 19.69
C VAL A 73 -5.19 -20.28 20.30
N THR A 74 -4.84 -20.23 21.58
CA THR A 74 -4.43 -21.38 22.37
C THR A 74 -5.35 -21.53 23.58
N GLU A 75 -5.23 -22.65 24.32
CA GLU A 75 -5.95 -22.88 25.57
C GLU A 75 -5.75 -21.73 26.59
N LYS A 76 -4.58 -21.09 26.56
CA LYS A 76 -4.25 -19.95 27.45
C LYS A 76 -5.06 -18.69 27.16
N ASP A 77 -5.63 -18.61 25.97
CA ASP A 77 -6.44 -17.48 25.52
C ASP A 77 -7.93 -17.68 25.83
N LEU A 78 -8.31 -18.89 26.25
CA LEU A 78 -9.69 -19.26 26.55
C LEU A 78 -10.01 -19.00 28.02
N ARG A 79 -11.16 -18.38 28.28
CA ARG A 79 -11.72 -18.19 29.63
C ARG A 79 -13.19 -18.55 29.59
N GLU A 80 -13.68 -19.11 30.72
CA GLU A 80 -15.08 -19.46 30.85
C GLU A 80 -15.97 -18.23 30.72
N GLY A 81 -16.97 -18.29 29.85
CA GLY A 81 -17.92 -17.19 29.64
C GLY A 81 -17.40 -16.04 28.75
N GLU A 82 -16.16 -16.09 28.26
CA GLU A 82 -15.59 -15.07 27.39
C GLU A 82 -15.42 -15.54 25.95
N TRP A 83 -15.68 -14.64 25.00
CA TRP A 83 -15.39 -14.86 23.59
C TRP A 83 -13.97 -14.43 23.24
N VAL A 84 -13.25 -15.27 22.49
CA VAL A 84 -11.97 -14.90 21.89
C VAL A 84 -12.08 -14.94 20.37
N LYS A 85 -11.63 -13.87 19.70
CA LYS A 85 -11.62 -13.79 18.25
C LYS A 85 -10.41 -14.53 17.69
N ALA A 86 -10.61 -15.59 16.93
CA ALA A 86 -9.60 -16.27 16.15
C ALA A 86 -9.21 -15.42 14.91
N TYR A 87 -8.17 -15.81 14.18
CA TYR A 87 -7.95 -15.28 12.84
C TYR A 87 -9.14 -15.60 11.94
N GLY A 88 -9.55 -14.64 11.11
CA GLY A 88 -10.59 -14.86 10.12
C GLY A 88 -10.17 -15.89 9.08
N CYS A 89 -11.14 -16.67 8.62
CA CYS A 89 -10.96 -17.59 7.50
C CYS A 89 -12.09 -17.37 6.51
N VAL A 90 -11.72 -17.04 5.28
CA VAL A 90 -12.66 -16.79 4.18
C VAL A 90 -12.57 -17.94 3.19
N LEU A 91 -13.72 -18.49 2.84
CA LEU A 91 -13.87 -19.45 1.77
C LEU A 91 -14.63 -18.79 0.62
N GLY A 92 -14.03 -18.78 -0.56
CA GLY A 92 -14.67 -18.30 -1.78
C GLY A 92 -14.65 -19.36 -2.88
N VAL A 93 -15.53 -19.19 -3.85
CA VAL A 93 -15.68 -20.08 -5.00
C VAL A 93 -15.61 -19.30 -6.30
N TRP A 94 -15.10 -19.91 -7.35
CA TRP A 94 -15.17 -19.36 -8.70
C TRP A 94 -15.40 -20.45 -9.75
N SER A 95 -15.77 -20.01 -10.96
CA SER A 95 -15.85 -20.85 -12.14
C SER A 95 -15.29 -20.08 -13.32
N GLY A 96 -14.34 -20.65 -14.05
CA GLY A 96 -13.66 -20.01 -15.17
C GLY A 96 -12.14 -20.09 -15.08
N GLY A 97 -11.47 -19.08 -15.61
CA GLY A 97 -10.01 -18.96 -15.65
C GLY A 97 -9.41 -18.30 -14.41
N GLU A 98 -8.20 -17.81 -14.60
CA GLU A 98 -7.47 -17.10 -13.55
C GLU A 98 -8.08 -15.72 -13.25
N LEU A 99 -8.65 -15.03 -14.25
CA LEU A 99 -9.31 -13.74 -14.04
C LEU A 99 -10.50 -13.89 -13.08
N GLU A 100 -11.35 -14.90 -13.26
CA GLU A 100 -12.50 -15.16 -12.40
C GLU A 100 -12.06 -15.56 -10.99
N GLN A 101 -10.99 -16.34 -10.88
CA GLN A 101 -10.35 -16.67 -9.59
C GLN A 101 -9.94 -15.40 -8.82
N LEU A 102 -9.18 -14.52 -9.46
CA LEU A 102 -8.67 -13.31 -8.84
C LEU A 102 -9.78 -12.29 -8.58
N THR A 103 -10.77 -12.22 -9.48
CA THR A 103 -11.94 -11.36 -9.31
C THR A 103 -12.80 -11.80 -8.11
N ALA A 104 -12.97 -13.10 -7.90
CA ALA A 104 -13.69 -13.62 -6.73
C ALA A 104 -12.99 -13.23 -5.41
N LEU A 105 -11.66 -13.36 -5.33
CA LEU A 105 -10.88 -12.90 -4.19
C LEU A 105 -11.02 -11.38 -4.00
N ARG A 106 -10.87 -10.62 -5.07
CA ARG A 106 -10.95 -9.16 -5.05
C ARG A 106 -12.33 -8.67 -4.63
N SER A 107 -13.38 -9.35 -5.04
CA SER A 107 -14.75 -9.05 -4.63
C SER A 107 -14.91 -9.09 -3.11
N TYR A 108 -14.36 -10.11 -2.46
CA TYR A 108 -14.31 -10.16 -1.00
C TYR A 108 -13.51 -8.99 -0.40
N GLN A 109 -12.28 -8.79 -0.87
CA GLN A 109 -11.36 -7.80 -0.32
C GLN A 109 -11.89 -6.36 -0.44
N LYS A 110 -12.57 -6.03 -1.57
CA LYS A 110 -13.21 -4.71 -1.76
C LYS A 110 -14.43 -4.50 -0.87
N ASN A 111 -15.11 -5.58 -0.46
CA ASN A 111 -16.26 -5.50 0.43
C ASN A 111 -15.88 -5.33 1.91
N LEU A 112 -14.66 -5.66 2.31
CA LEU A 112 -14.17 -5.41 3.68
C LEU A 112 -14.21 -3.92 4.03
N ARG A 113 -13.85 -3.07 3.07
CA ARG A 113 -13.88 -1.62 3.20
C ARG A 113 -14.15 -0.99 1.85
N LYS A 114 -15.24 -0.22 1.75
CA LYS A 114 -15.55 0.53 0.54
C LYS A 114 -14.55 1.65 0.34
N LEU A 115 -13.95 1.70 -0.85
CA LEU A 115 -13.14 2.82 -1.29
C LEU A 115 -14.03 4.04 -1.48
N LEU A 116 -13.77 5.11 -0.75
CA LEU A 116 -14.47 6.38 -0.87
C LEU A 116 -13.52 7.45 -1.42
N PRO A 117 -13.88 8.13 -2.51
CA PRO A 117 -13.10 9.24 -3.03
C PRO A 117 -12.85 10.32 -1.96
N GLY A 118 -11.67 10.89 -1.94
CA GLY A 118 -11.27 11.93 -0.98
C GLY A 118 -11.06 11.45 0.46
N ARG A 119 -11.32 10.16 0.75
CA ARG A 119 -11.00 9.55 2.05
C ARG A 119 -9.88 8.51 1.92
N ASP A 120 -10.00 7.60 0.97
CA ASP A 120 -9.12 6.44 0.85
C ASP A 120 -8.10 6.59 -0.29
N GLU A 121 -8.33 7.52 -1.23
CA GLU A 121 -7.45 7.79 -2.36
C GLU A 121 -6.51 8.94 -2.06
N MET A 122 -5.21 8.67 -2.16
CA MET A 122 -4.17 9.61 -1.73
C MET A 122 -3.06 9.70 -2.78
N VAL A 123 -2.55 10.92 -2.97
CA VAL A 123 -1.19 11.17 -3.41
C VAL A 123 -0.52 11.82 -2.20
N MET A 124 0.29 11.05 -1.49
CA MET A 124 0.78 11.41 -0.17
C MET A 124 2.23 11.88 -0.20
N MET A 125 2.56 12.77 0.72
CA MET A 125 3.93 13.13 1.06
C MET A 125 4.16 12.90 2.55
N ASN A 126 5.37 12.44 2.91
CA ASN A 126 5.74 12.14 4.28
C ASN A 126 7.08 12.79 4.64
N THR A 127 7.16 13.40 5.82
CA THR A 127 8.35 14.17 6.24
C THR A 127 9.57 13.33 6.62
N TRP A 128 9.41 12.02 6.82
CA TRP A 128 10.49 11.13 7.27
C TRP A 128 11.47 10.70 6.19
N GLY A 129 11.02 10.72 4.93
CA GLY A 129 11.68 10.04 3.82
C GLY A 129 13.08 10.53 3.46
N ASP A 130 13.40 11.80 3.66
CA ASP A 130 14.73 12.36 3.38
C ASP A 130 15.69 12.26 4.58
N ARG A 131 15.34 11.46 5.58
CA ARG A 131 16.13 11.17 6.77
C ARG A 131 16.55 12.39 7.61
N SER A 132 15.90 13.51 7.43
CA SER A 132 15.96 14.54 8.43
C SER A 132 15.28 14.10 9.71
N GLN A 133 14.49 13.03 9.62
CA GLN A 133 13.71 12.48 10.70
C GLN A 133 12.89 13.60 11.35
N ASP A 134 12.97 13.75 12.67
CA ASP A 134 12.27 14.78 13.42
C ASP A 134 13.07 16.08 13.60
N THR A 135 14.30 16.20 13.04
CA THR A 135 15.17 17.35 13.25
C THR A 135 14.61 18.67 12.75
N LYS A 136 13.80 18.62 11.67
CA LYS A 136 13.20 19.80 11.05
C LYS A 136 11.73 19.98 11.42
N VAL A 137 11.07 18.97 11.98
CA VAL A 137 9.64 18.95 12.20
C VAL A 137 9.23 20.04 13.19
N ASN A 138 8.61 21.11 12.66
CA ASN A 138 8.04 22.23 13.41
C ASN A 138 7.05 23.01 12.52
N GLU A 139 6.29 23.95 13.09
CA GLU A 139 5.29 24.76 12.36
C GLU A 139 5.86 25.42 11.10
N ARG A 140 7.00 26.09 11.20
CA ARG A 140 7.62 26.82 10.08
C ARG A 140 7.97 25.88 8.92
N PHE A 141 8.58 24.74 9.22
CA PHE A 141 8.92 23.73 8.22
C PHE A 141 7.66 23.15 7.58
N CYS A 142 6.68 22.72 8.39
CA CYS A 142 5.44 22.14 7.86
C CYS A 142 4.67 23.12 6.97
N LEU A 143 4.60 24.41 7.32
CA LEU A 143 3.98 25.43 6.48
C LEU A 143 4.69 25.59 5.13
N ALA A 144 6.01 25.51 5.10
CA ALA A 144 6.78 25.57 3.85
C ALA A 144 6.56 24.29 2.99
N GLU A 145 6.58 23.12 3.63
CA GLU A 145 6.34 21.84 2.97
C GLU A 145 4.94 21.74 2.38
N VAL A 146 3.89 22.14 3.12
CA VAL A 146 2.50 22.12 2.63
C VAL A 146 2.33 22.99 1.39
N ARG A 147 2.94 24.19 1.33
CA ARG A 147 2.90 25.04 0.13
C ARG A 147 3.54 24.37 -1.07
N LYS A 148 4.72 23.75 -0.89
CA LYS A 148 5.40 23.04 -1.98
C LYS A 148 4.68 21.75 -2.36
N ALA A 149 4.15 21.01 -1.40
CA ALA A 149 3.32 19.83 -1.63
C ALA A 149 2.10 20.15 -2.50
N ALA A 150 1.42 21.27 -2.23
CA ALA A 150 0.30 21.73 -3.05
C ALA A 150 0.72 21.99 -4.51
N HIS A 151 1.86 22.63 -4.74
CA HIS A 151 2.41 22.85 -6.09
C HIS A 151 2.74 21.53 -6.82
N LEU A 152 3.11 20.49 -6.08
CA LEU A 152 3.35 19.15 -6.62
C LEU A 152 2.07 18.37 -6.88
N GLY A 153 0.89 18.90 -6.55
CA GLY A 153 -0.39 18.18 -6.68
C GLY A 153 -0.65 17.14 -5.59
N ILE A 154 0.14 17.14 -4.51
CA ILE A 154 -0.03 16.27 -3.34
C ILE A 154 -1.37 16.56 -2.67
N THR A 155 -2.09 15.51 -2.31
CA THR A 155 -3.41 15.61 -1.65
C THR A 155 -3.33 15.45 -0.13
N HIS A 156 -2.32 14.74 0.36
CA HIS A 156 -2.15 14.41 1.78
C HIS A 156 -0.70 14.65 2.20
N PHE A 157 -0.52 15.46 3.23
CA PHE A 157 0.79 15.73 3.82
C PHE A 157 0.85 15.13 5.21
N GLN A 158 1.69 14.11 5.38
CA GLN A 158 1.85 13.39 6.63
C GLN A 158 3.06 13.90 7.40
N ILE A 159 2.79 14.49 8.55
CA ILE A 159 3.82 14.81 9.54
C ILE A 159 4.13 13.52 10.28
N ASP A 160 5.31 12.98 10.06
CA ASP A 160 5.80 11.77 10.72
C ASP A 160 6.24 12.07 12.16
N ASP A 161 6.91 11.15 12.82
CA ASP A 161 7.38 11.30 14.21
C ASP A 161 8.05 12.66 14.48
N GLY A 162 7.79 13.23 15.65
CA GLY A 162 8.41 14.48 16.10
C GLY A 162 7.48 15.69 16.20
N TRP A 163 6.20 15.57 15.83
CA TRP A 163 5.20 16.63 16.01
C TRP A 163 4.70 16.71 17.46
N GLN A 164 4.73 15.61 18.19
CA GLN A 164 4.19 15.44 19.54
C GLN A 164 5.19 15.83 20.62
N VAL A 165 4.68 16.10 21.84
CA VAL A 165 5.46 16.38 23.06
C VAL A 165 6.36 15.19 23.41
N GLY A 166 5.80 13.98 23.32
CA GLY A 166 6.52 12.76 23.64
C GLY A 166 7.71 12.53 22.73
N LYS A 167 8.74 11.86 23.23
CA LYS A 167 9.94 11.52 22.44
C LYS A 167 9.98 10.02 22.20
N SER A 168 10.04 9.66 20.93
CA SER A 168 10.12 8.27 20.49
C SER A 168 11.57 7.75 20.50
N PRO A 169 11.78 6.44 20.46
CA PRO A 169 13.10 5.86 20.30
C PRO A 169 13.70 6.11 18.90
N ASN A 170 12.86 6.54 17.92
CA ASN A 170 13.28 6.86 16.55
C ASN A 170 13.77 8.31 16.40
N SER A 171 13.52 9.18 17.40
CA SER A 171 13.88 10.58 17.35
C SER A 171 15.39 10.76 17.18
N ALA A 172 15.79 11.61 16.23
CA ALA A 172 17.17 12.02 16.03
C ALA A 172 17.59 13.16 16.99
N VAL A 173 16.60 13.83 17.60
CA VAL A 173 16.83 15.01 18.46
C VAL A 173 16.99 14.58 19.92
N ALA A 174 16.18 13.62 20.38
CA ALA A 174 16.17 13.19 21.77
C ALA A 174 15.83 11.70 21.86
N LYS A 175 16.56 10.96 22.69
CA LYS A 175 16.22 9.55 22.95
C LYS A 175 14.94 9.49 23.77
N GLY A 176 13.98 8.69 23.31
CA GLY A 176 12.70 8.44 23.93
C GLY A 176 12.37 6.96 24.08
N SER A 177 11.12 6.67 24.46
CA SER A 177 10.62 5.32 24.66
C SER A 177 9.13 5.25 24.33
N PHE A 178 8.68 4.08 23.82
CA PHE A 178 7.24 3.76 23.72
C PHE A 178 6.71 3.01 24.94
N LYS A 179 7.53 2.83 25.99
CA LYS A 179 7.08 2.27 27.23
C LYS A 179 6.55 3.38 28.14
N ASN A 180 5.45 3.10 28.82
CA ASN A 180 4.86 4.00 29.81
C ASN A 180 4.59 5.43 29.28
N ILE A 181 4.23 5.55 28.00
CA ILE A 181 4.02 6.88 27.38
C ILE A 181 2.92 7.66 28.10
N TRP A 182 1.95 6.98 28.70
CA TRP A 182 0.84 7.56 29.43
C TRP A 182 1.16 7.99 30.87
N ASP A 183 2.41 7.83 31.34
CA ASP A 183 2.90 8.56 32.51
C ASP A 183 2.96 10.07 32.22
N ASN A 184 3.07 10.44 30.94
CA ASN A 184 2.86 11.80 30.46
C ASN A 184 1.52 11.90 29.73
N PRO A 185 0.47 12.52 30.33
CA PRO A 185 -0.84 12.65 29.68
C PRO A 185 -0.83 13.54 28.43
N ASP A 186 0.22 14.35 28.26
CA ASP A 186 0.38 15.25 27.12
C ASP A 186 1.26 14.64 25.99
N TYR A 187 1.64 13.37 26.11
CA TYR A 187 2.55 12.71 25.18
C TYR A 187 2.14 12.92 23.71
N TRP A 188 0.86 12.78 23.40
CA TRP A 188 0.29 12.91 22.05
C TRP A 188 -0.31 14.29 21.74
N LYS A 189 0.02 15.32 22.52
CA LYS A 189 -0.31 16.70 22.16
C LYS A 189 0.79 17.30 21.26
N PRO A 190 0.45 18.27 20.39
CA PRO A 190 1.46 19.02 19.64
C PRO A 190 2.49 19.64 20.58
N ASP A 191 3.77 19.51 20.26
CA ASP A 191 4.86 20.06 21.06
C ASP A 191 4.78 21.60 21.02
N PRO A 192 4.55 22.31 22.14
CA PRO A 192 4.33 23.75 22.15
C PRO A 192 5.57 24.57 21.76
N GLU A 193 6.78 24.01 21.87
CA GLU A 193 8.00 24.65 21.37
C GLU A 193 8.09 24.63 19.84
N LYS A 194 7.57 23.55 19.26
CA LYS A 194 7.54 23.35 17.79
C LYS A 194 6.29 23.94 17.14
N TYR A 195 5.16 23.89 17.85
CA TYR A 195 3.84 24.33 17.40
C TYR A 195 3.19 25.22 18.46
N PRO A 196 3.60 26.47 18.61
CA PRO A 196 3.12 27.35 19.68
C PRO A 196 1.62 27.68 19.60
N ARG A 197 1.00 27.43 18.45
CA ARG A 197 -0.45 27.58 18.20
C ARG A 197 -1.14 26.24 17.92
N GLY A 198 -0.56 25.12 18.40
CA GLY A 198 -1.00 23.79 18.03
C GLY A 198 -0.84 23.53 16.53
N LEU A 199 -1.59 22.59 15.98
CA LEU A 199 -1.55 22.27 14.55
C LEU A 199 -2.46 23.18 13.70
N HIS A 200 -3.24 24.09 14.31
CA HIS A 200 -4.20 24.92 13.58
C HIS A 200 -3.60 25.65 12.36
N PRO A 201 -2.43 26.32 12.44
CA PRO A 201 -1.89 27.03 11.28
C PRO A 201 -1.56 26.13 10.11
N VAL A 202 -1.06 24.92 10.40
CA VAL A 202 -0.69 23.93 9.37
C VAL A 202 -1.93 23.31 8.73
N VAL A 203 -2.94 22.99 9.55
CA VAL A 203 -4.22 22.41 9.08
C VAL A 203 -5.02 23.45 8.28
N GLU A 204 -5.09 24.68 8.73
CA GLU A 204 -5.78 25.78 8.04
C GLU A 204 -5.15 26.03 6.66
N LEU A 205 -3.82 26.14 6.60
CA LEU A 205 -3.10 26.25 5.33
C LEU A 205 -3.34 25.04 4.42
N GLY A 206 -3.30 23.82 4.99
CA GLY A 206 -3.61 22.61 4.24
C GLY A 206 -5.01 22.65 3.63
N ARG A 207 -6.01 23.08 4.40
CA ARG A 207 -7.39 23.23 3.93
C ARG A 207 -7.51 24.30 2.83
N GLU A 208 -6.83 25.44 3.00
CA GLU A 208 -6.79 26.52 2.00
C GLU A 208 -6.22 26.03 0.66
N LEU A 209 -5.18 25.20 0.72
CA LEU A 209 -4.46 24.71 -0.46
C LEU A 209 -4.95 23.35 -0.98
N GLY A 210 -5.99 22.75 -0.36
CA GLY A 210 -6.50 21.43 -0.75
C GLY A 210 -5.60 20.26 -0.38
N VAL A 211 -4.76 20.41 0.65
CA VAL A 211 -3.86 19.38 1.16
C VAL A 211 -4.30 18.95 2.56
N GLU A 212 -4.73 17.70 2.72
CA GLU A 212 -5.11 17.15 4.02
C GLU A 212 -3.87 16.88 4.88
N ILE A 213 -3.91 17.29 6.14
CA ILE A 213 -2.82 17.03 7.09
C ILE A 213 -3.07 15.70 7.78
N CYS A 214 -2.05 14.85 7.77
CA CYS A 214 -2.04 13.52 8.36
C CYS A 214 -0.96 13.45 9.44
N LEU A 215 -1.13 12.55 10.41
CA LEU A 215 -0.18 12.40 11.50
C LEU A 215 0.31 10.96 11.64
N TRP A 216 1.55 10.84 12.04
CA TRP A 216 2.13 9.60 12.53
C TRP A 216 1.69 9.36 13.98
N PHE A 217 1.46 8.09 14.31
CA PHE A 217 1.07 7.65 15.65
C PHE A 217 1.61 6.25 15.93
N ASN A 218 2.06 6.01 17.14
CA ASN A 218 2.47 4.70 17.62
C ASN A 218 1.75 4.37 18.92
N PRO A 219 0.83 3.39 18.96
CA PRO A 219 0.11 3.04 20.17
C PRO A 219 1.03 2.63 21.32
N SER A 220 0.58 2.84 22.56
CA SER A 220 1.27 2.40 23.78
C SER A 220 1.41 0.88 23.79
N VAL A 221 2.64 0.38 23.70
CA VAL A 221 2.92 -1.06 23.66
C VAL A 221 2.88 -1.74 25.04
N GLN A 222 2.73 -0.95 26.12
CA GLN A 222 2.76 -1.45 27.48
C GLN A 222 1.66 -2.49 27.74
N ASP A 223 1.99 -3.60 28.37
CA ASP A 223 1.06 -4.67 28.76
C ASP A 223 0.11 -5.13 27.64
N GLY A 224 0.65 -5.31 26.43
CA GLY A 224 -0.15 -5.72 25.28
C GLY A 224 -1.21 -4.67 24.91
N TYR A 225 -0.81 -3.42 24.84
CA TYR A 225 -1.66 -2.27 24.54
C TYR A 225 -2.78 -2.06 25.57
N ALA A 226 -2.48 -2.22 26.85
CA ALA A 226 -3.46 -2.05 27.93
C ALA A 226 -4.10 -0.66 27.95
N ASP A 227 -3.36 0.37 27.52
CA ASP A 227 -3.81 1.76 27.44
C ASP A 227 -4.55 2.11 26.13
N TRP A 228 -5.03 1.11 25.37
CA TRP A 228 -5.71 1.31 24.08
C TRP A 228 -6.85 2.35 24.12
N GLU A 229 -7.54 2.52 25.25
CA GLU A 229 -8.59 3.53 25.40
C GLU A 229 -8.03 4.94 25.42
N LYS A 230 -6.88 5.15 26.07
CA LYS A 230 -6.19 6.44 26.07
C LYS A 230 -5.64 6.78 24.68
N ASP A 231 -5.07 5.78 23.99
CA ASP A 231 -4.63 5.91 22.61
C ASP A 231 -5.79 6.28 21.69
N ALA A 232 -6.94 5.60 21.83
CA ALA A 232 -8.14 5.92 21.06
C ALA A 232 -8.66 7.34 21.37
N GLN A 233 -8.65 7.76 22.63
CA GLN A 233 -9.03 9.12 23.02
C GLN A 233 -8.11 10.19 22.43
N ALA A 234 -6.79 9.92 22.38
CA ALA A 234 -5.83 10.83 21.74
C ALA A 234 -6.12 10.99 20.24
N LEU A 235 -6.35 9.89 19.51
CA LEU A 235 -6.68 9.93 18.09
C LEU A 235 -8.02 10.65 17.82
N VAL A 236 -9.05 10.36 18.63
CA VAL A 236 -10.34 11.05 18.54
C VAL A 236 -10.19 12.54 18.88
N GLY A 237 -9.39 12.89 19.90
CA GLY A 237 -9.11 14.28 20.26
C GLY A 237 -8.44 15.06 19.10
N LEU A 238 -7.47 14.46 18.42
CA LEU A 238 -6.83 15.05 17.23
C LEU A 238 -7.82 15.22 16.06
N TYR A 239 -8.73 14.28 15.90
CA TYR A 239 -9.82 14.40 14.93
C TYR A 239 -10.79 15.53 15.30
N ASP A 240 -11.26 15.59 16.53
CA ASP A 240 -12.24 16.57 16.99
C ASP A 240 -11.67 18.00 17.00
N GLU A 241 -10.41 18.17 17.44
CA GLU A 241 -9.78 19.49 17.57
C GLU A 241 -9.24 20.04 16.25
N TYR A 242 -8.55 19.20 15.48
CA TYR A 242 -7.85 19.65 14.26
C TYR A 242 -8.49 19.15 12.95
N GLY A 243 -9.42 18.20 13.01
CA GLY A 243 -9.99 17.56 11.85
C GLY A 243 -9.05 16.55 11.18
N ILE A 244 -8.07 16.02 11.90
CA ILE A 244 -7.15 15.00 11.37
C ILE A 244 -7.90 13.70 11.14
N ARG A 245 -7.94 13.23 9.89
CA ARG A 245 -8.66 12.01 9.50
C ARG A 245 -7.75 10.85 9.13
N THR A 246 -6.49 11.10 8.86
CA THR A 246 -5.56 10.07 8.39
C THR A 246 -4.38 9.93 9.36
N PHE A 247 -4.19 8.71 9.86
CA PHE A 247 -3.10 8.39 10.78
C PHE A 247 -2.24 7.25 10.23
N LYS A 248 -0.94 7.47 10.11
CA LYS A 248 0.03 6.37 9.94
C LYS A 248 0.21 5.68 11.29
N ILE A 249 -0.12 4.42 11.35
CA ILE A 249 0.08 3.59 12.54
C ILE A 249 1.34 2.76 12.38
N ASP A 250 2.35 3.10 13.17
CA ASP A 250 3.67 2.50 13.12
C ASP A 250 3.94 1.63 14.35
N GLY A 251 5.04 0.89 14.30
CA GLY A 251 5.59 0.15 15.42
C GLY A 251 4.71 -0.95 16.00
N LEU A 252 3.66 -1.40 15.29
CA LEU A 252 2.79 -2.45 15.77
C LEU A 252 3.56 -3.75 15.97
N ALA A 253 3.50 -4.29 17.18
CA ALA A 253 3.96 -5.63 17.49
C ALA A 253 2.80 -6.43 18.08
N ILE A 254 2.54 -7.62 17.54
CA ILE A 254 1.44 -8.49 17.97
C ILE A 254 2.04 -9.78 18.54
N PRO A 255 2.61 -9.73 19.76
CA PRO A 255 3.27 -10.89 20.36
C PRO A 255 2.30 -11.91 20.94
N ASP A 256 1.06 -11.50 21.25
CA ASP A 256 0.05 -12.31 21.91
C ASP A 256 -1.39 -11.89 21.53
N LYS A 257 -2.35 -12.67 21.94
CA LYS A 257 -3.79 -12.44 21.66
C LYS A 257 -4.34 -11.19 22.34
N ARG A 258 -3.81 -10.82 23.51
CA ARG A 258 -4.21 -9.60 24.23
C ARG A 258 -3.84 -8.37 23.40
N SER A 259 -2.62 -8.34 22.87
CA SER A 259 -2.13 -7.28 21.98
C SER A 259 -3.02 -7.12 20.75
N GLU A 260 -3.35 -8.23 20.08
CA GLU A 260 -4.26 -8.19 18.92
C GLU A 260 -5.63 -7.65 19.30
N SER A 261 -6.20 -8.15 20.40
CA SER A 261 -7.55 -7.76 20.84
C SER A 261 -7.62 -6.28 21.21
N ASN A 262 -6.61 -5.77 21.90
CA ASN A 262 -6.57 -4.36 22.30
C ASN A 262 -6.35 -3.42 21.12
N LEU A 263 -5.52 -3.80 20.13
CA LEU A 263 -5.39 -3.04 18.89
C LEU A 263 -6.71 -2.98 18.11
N ARG A 264 -7.45 -4.10 18.02
CA ARG A 264 -8.79 -4.07 17.40
C ARG A 264 -9.75 -3.15 18.15
N ARG A 265 -9.78 -3.20 19.47
CA ARG A 265 -10.60 -2.28 20.30
C ARG A 265 -10.24 -0.82 20.05
N LEU A 266 -8.95 -0.51 19.94
CA LEU A 266 -8.47 0.83 19.62
C LEU A 266 -9.05 1.31 18.27
N PHE A 267 -8.83 0.54 17.22
CA PHE A 267 -9.29 0.91 15.88
C PHE A 267 -10.81 0.98 15.78
N ASP A 268 -11.51 -0.01 16.33
CA ASP A 268 -12.98 -0.03 16.36
C ASP A 268 -13.54 1.21 17.09
N ARG A 269 -12.97 1.55 18.25
CA ARG A 269 -13.39 2.72 19.04
C ARG A 269 -13.18 4.04 18.26
N VAL A 270 -12.06 4.20 17.60
CA VAL A 270 -11.80 5.40 16.79
C VAL A 270 -12.76 5.49 15.63
N LEU A 271 -12.98 4.40 14.89
CA LEU A 271 -13.93 4.39 13.77
C LEU A 271 -15.37 4.65 14.22
N GLU A 272 -15.80 4.05 15.34
CA GLU A 272 -17.11 4.31 15.93
C GLU A 272 -17.29 5.78 16.28
N ARG A 273 -16.33 6.37 16.98
CA ARG A 273 -16.41 7.76 17.45
C ARG A 273 -16.32 8.79 16.34
N THR A 274 -15.66 8.46 15.23
CA THR A 274 -15.48 9.36 14.08
C THR A 274 -16.45 9.04 12.92
N GLY A 275 -17.44 8.17 13.12
CA GLY A 275 -18.40 7.78 12.08
C GLY A 275 -17.73 7.17 10.85
N GLY A 276 -16.60 6.48 11.03
CA GLY A 276 -15.84 5.85 9.94
C GLY A 276 -15.09 6.85 9.04
N GLN A 277 -14.93 8.11 9.46
CA GLN A 277 -14.20 9.12 8.69
C GLN A 277 -12.68 8.94 8.78
N VAL A 278 -12.19 8.37 9.87
CA VAL A 278 -10.76 8.13 10.06
C VAL A 278 -10.28 6.98 9.18
N VAL A 279 -9.08 7.12 8.64
CA VAL A 279 -8.34 6.12 7.86
C VAL A 279 -7.02 5.83 8.58
N PHE A 280 -6.72 4.56 8.74
CA PHE A 280 -5.41 4.13 9.22
C PHE A 280 -4.53 3.67 8.05
N ASN A 281 -3.35 4.27 7.92
CA ASN A 281 -2.30 3.79 7.04
C ASN A 281 -1.41 2.87 7.88
N LEU A 282 -1.72 1.57 7.84
CA LEU A 282 -1.06 0.58 8.67
C LEU A 282 0.28 0.18 8.06
N ASP A 283 1.36 0.42 8.77
CA ASP A 283 2.67 -0.07 8.35
C ASP A 283 2.71 -1.59 8.50
N ALA A 284 2.91 -2.27 7.37
CA ALA A 284 2.72 -3.72 7.26
C ALA A 284 4.01 -4.51 7.01
N THR A 285 5.15 -3.85 6.79
CA THR A 285 6.30 -4.47 6.13
C THR A 285 7.46 -4.85 7.04
N ALA A 286 7.48 -4.42 8.29
CA ALA A 286 8.58 -4.71 9.19
C ALA A 286 8.12 -5.26 10.56
N GLY A 287 8.96 -6.04 11.23
CA GLY A 287 8.70 -6.57 12.56
C GLY A 287 7.51 -7.54 12.64
N ARG A 288 6.81 -7.53 13.77
CA ARG A 288 5.64 -8.39 14.03
C ARG A 288 4.32 -7.72 13.65
N ARG A 289 4.27 -7.11 12.48
CA ARG A 289 3.13 -6.33 11.98
C ARG A 289 2.05 -7.21 11.36
N GLY A 290 0.90 -6.61 11.04
CA GLY A 290 -0.26 -7.32 10.50
C GLY A 290 -0.07 -7.92 9.11
N GLY A 291 0.94 -7.47 8.34
CA GLY A 291 1.17 -7.93 6.97
C GLY A 291 0.07 -7.48 6.02
N TYR A 292 -0.17 -8.26 4.95
CA TYR A 292 -1.03 -7.86 3.84
C TYR A 292 -2.49 -8.30 3.96
N HIS A 293 -2.82 -9.19 4.91
CA HIS A 293 -4.14 -9.81 5.00
C HIS A 293 -4.81 -9.67 6.36
N MET A 294 -4.21 -8.92 7.28
CA MET A 294 -4.77 -8.63 8.59
C MET A 294 -5.06 -7.13 8.73
N PHE A 295 -6.13 -6.77 9.43
CA PHE A 295 -6.55 -5.39 9.67
C PHE A 295 -6.97 -4.59 8.43
N ASN A 296 -7.25 -5.24 7.31
CA ASN A 296 -7.59 -4.57 6.05
C ASN A 296 -8.94 -3.83 6.10
N GLU A 297 -9.77 -4.11 7.08
CA GLU A 297 -11.02 -3.40 7.37
C GLU A 297 -10.80 -1.97 7.87
N TYR A 298 -9.61 -1.66 8.41
CA TYR A 298 -9.34 -0.38 9.07
C TYR A 298 -8.76 0.70 8.16
N GLY A 299 -8.17 0.35 7.04
CA GLY A 299 -7.61 1.37 6.14
C GLY A 299 -6.71 0.85 5.04
N ASN A 300 -5.65 1.59 4.80
CA ASN A 300 -4.66 1.31 3.76
C ASN A 300 -3.45 0.56 4.34
N ILE A 301 -2.61 0.06 3.44
CA ILE A 301 -1.37 -0.64 3.76
C ILE A 301 -0.22 0.29 3.40
N PHE A 302 0.50 0.76 4.41
CA PHE A 302 1.71 1.53 4.21
C PHE A 302 2.88 0.57 3.96
N LEU A 303 3.45 0.64 2.75
CA LEU A 303 4.60 -0.15 2.36
C LEU A 303 5.87 0.68 2.58
N GLU A 304 6.60 0.37 3.66
CA GLU A 304 7.92 0.94 3.88
C GLU A 304 8.90 0.35 2.86
N ASN A 305 9.29 1.17 1.90
CA ASN A 305 10.32 0.85 0.95
C ASN A 305 11.71 1.08 1.55
N ARG A 306 12.73 0.58 0.86
CA ARG A 306 14.11 0.84 1.22
C ARG A 306 14.48 2.26 0.83
N TYR A 307 14.92 3.03 1.80
CA TYR A 307 15.41 4.37 1.54
C TYR A 307 16.69 4.34 0.71
N THR A 308 16.77 5.19 -0.28
CA THR A 308 18.01 5.42 -1.03
C THR A 308 19.16 5.88 -0.12
N ASP A 309 18.84 6.42 1.04
CA ASP A 309 19.80 6.81 2.07
C ASP A 309 20.63 5.67 2.64
N TRP A 310 20.02 4.49 2.78
CA TRP A 310 20.67 3.36 3.45
C TRP A 310 21.39 2.47 2.47
N GLN A 311 20.80 2.30 1.29
CA GLN A 311 21.32 1.46 0.23
C GLN A 311 20.74 1.88 -1.10
N ASN A 312 21.30 1.35 -2.18
CA ASN A 312 20.71 1.54 -3.50
C ASN A 312 19.30 0.94 -3.52
N TYR A 313 18.37 1.70 -4.08
CA TYR A 313 17.02 1.26 -4.35
C TYR A 313 16.65 1.67 -5.77
N TYR A 314 15.98 0.80 -6.51
CA TYR A 314 15.77 0.97 -7.94
C TYR A 314 14.31 1.15 -8.30
N PRO A 315 13.97 1.94 -9.32
CA PRO A 315 12.58 2.14 -9.75
C PRO A 315 11.87 0.83 -10.10
N TYR A 316 12.57 -0.13 -10.72
CA TYR A 316 11.99 -1.42 -11.03
C TYR A 316 11.70 -2.28 -9.78
N TRP A 317 12.33 -2.02 -8.65
CA TRP A 317 11.99 -2.70 -7.38
C TRP A 317 10.65 -2.21 -6.86
N THR A 318 10.39 -0.90 -6.90
CA THR A 318 9.09 -0.33 -6.56
C THR A 318 8.00 -0.94 -7.45
N LEU A 319 8.21 -0.89 -8.78
CA LEU A 319 7.28 -1.42 -9.76
C LEU A 319 7.03 -2.91 -9.58
N ARG A 320 8.08 -3.71 -9.34
CA ARG A 320 8.01 -5.15 -9.12
C ARG A 320 7.25 -5.51 -7.84
N ASN A 321 7.48 -4.78 -6.76
CA ASN A 321 6.79 -5.00 -5.49
C ASN A 321 5.27 -4.82 -5.67
N LEU A 322 4.86 -3.72 -6.29
CA LEU A 322 3.48 -3.45 -6.60
C LEU A 322 2.89 -4.48 -7.58
N TRP A 323 3.65 -4.85 -8.63
CA TRP A 323 3.26 -5.83 -9.65
C TRP A 323 2.97 -7.20 -9.03
N MET A 324 3.85 -7.68 -8.15
CA MET A 324 3.69 -8.98 -7.48
C MET A 324 2.54 -8.97 -6.47
N LEU A 325 2.38 -7.89 -5.70
CA LEU A 325 1.33 -7.79 -4.69
C LEU A 325 -0.05 -7.60 -5.31
N SER A 326 -0.17 -6.82 -6.36
CA SER A 326 -1.45 -6.45 -6.98
C SER A 326 -2.29 -7.65 -7.44
N LYS A 327 -1.65 -8.79 -7.65
CA LYS A 327 -2.36 -10.04 -7.98
C LYS A 327 -3.22 -10.56 -6.81
N TYR A 328 -2.75 -10.37 -5.58
CA TYR A 328 -3.34 -11.01 -4.40
C TYR A 328 -3.84 -10.02 -3.34
N VAL A 329 -3.43 -8.77 -3.45
CA VAL A 329 -3.79 -7.68 -2.53
C VAL A 329 -4.38 -6.54 -3.36
N PRO A 330 -5.43 -5.84 -2.90
CA PRO A 330 -5.94 -4.67 -3.61
C PRO A 330 -4.85 -3.61 -3.79
N ALA A 331 -4.44 -3.38 -5.03
CA ALA A 331 -3.35 -2.44 -5.33
C ALA A 331 -3.69 -1.03 -4.85
N GLU A 332 -4.94 -0.63 -4.96
CA GLU A 332 -5.47 0.66 -4.53
C GLU A 332 -5.37 0.92 -3.01
N LYS A 333 -5.03 -0.10 -2.22
CA LYS A 333 -4.75 0.04 -0.78
C LYS A 333 -3.26 0.17 -0.45
N LEU A 334 -2.39 -0.09 -1.42
CA LEU A 334 -0.95 -0.12 -1.23
C LEU A 334 -0.35 1.27 -1.42
N GLN A 335 0.08 1.90 -0.33
CA GLN A 335 0.87 3.14 -0.39
C GLN A 335 2.31 2.77 -0.66
N ILE A 336 2.83 3.22 -1.79
CA ILE A 336 4.15 2.85 -2.26
C ILE A 336 4.94 4.06 -2.75
N GLU A 337 6.22 4.08 -2.41
CA GLU A 337 7.11 5.20 -2.66
C GLU A 337 7.51 5.32 -4.13
N PHE A 338 7.42 6.54 -4.68
CA PHE A 338 8.18 6.91 -5.85
C PHE A 338 9.46 7.65 -5.45
N LEU A 339 10.57 7.33 -6.14
CA LEU A 339 11.90 7.68 -5.69
C LEU A 339 12.28 9.13 -5.99
N ASN A 340 13.04 9.75 -5.09
CA ASN A 340 13.69 11.04 -5.30
C ASN A 340 14.95 10.86 -6.17
N LYS A 341 14.88 11.28 -7.43
CA LYS A 341 15.97 11.12 -8.39
C LYS A 341 17.20 12.00 -8.15
N TRP A 342 17.04 13.05 -7.36
CA TRP A 342 18.11 14.02 -7.09
C TRP A 342 18.89 13.73 -5.81
N ARG A 343 18.42 12.75 -5.02
CA ARG A 343 19.03 12.42 -3.73
C ARG A 343 20.04 11.29 -3.88
N ASN A 344 21.16 11.40 -3.17
CA ASN A 344 22.21 10.37 -3.06
C ASN A 344 22.74 9.88 -4.42
N THR A 345 22.80 10.75 -5.42
CA THR A 345 23.22 10.39 -6.77
C THR A 345 24.63 9.80 -6.83
N GLU A 346 25.51 10.22 -5.93
CA GLU A 346 26.88 9.71 -5.81
C GLU A 346 26.95 8.22 -5.41
N LYS A 347 25.95 7.72 -4.68
CA LYS A 347 25.91 6.30 -4.30
C LYS A 347 25.62 5.37 -5.46
N TYR A 348 25.05 5.91 -6.53
CA TYR A 348 24.66 5.18 -7.73
C TYR A 348 25.60 5.42 -8.90
N ALA A 349 26.76 6.06 -8.69
CA ALA A 349 27.65 6.49 -9.76
C ALA A 349 27.93 5.37 -10.77
N GLY A 350 27.54 5.59 -12.04
CA GLY A 350 27.71 4.63 -13.12
C GLY A 350 26.68 3.48 -13.17
N ASP A 351 25.72 3.42 -12.24
CA ASP A 351 24.67 2.39 -12.28
C ASP A 351 23.56 2.78 -13.28
N PRO A 352 23.30 1.96 -14.31
CA PRO A 352 22.30 2.26 -15.32
C PRO A 352 20.86 2.29 -14.79
N PHE A 353 20.59 1.64 -13.65
CA PHE A 353 19.27 1.61 -13.01
C PHE A 353 19.09 2.66 -11.91
N ALA A 354 20.08 3.54 -11.72
CA ALA A 354 19.98 4.62 -10.74
C ALA A 354 18.75 5.50 -10.97
N PRO A 355 18.02 5.93 -9.93
CA PRO A 355 16.84 6.79 -10.07
C PRO A 355 17.09 8.06 -10.89
N ALA A 356 18.32 8.61 -10.84
CA ALA A 356 18.71 9.80 -11.62
C ALA A 356 18.60 9.63 -13.14
N ASN A 357 18.63 8.40 -13.66
CA ASN A 357 18.54 8.09 -15.09
C ASN A 357 17.09 8.02 -15.61
N TYR A 358 16.11 8.26 -14.76
CA TYR A 358 14.69 8.23 -15.13
C TYR A 358 14.08 9.64 -15.07
N SER A 359 13.03 9.87 -15.85
CA SER A 359 12.22 11.08 -15.66
C SER A 359 11.47 10.99 -14.32
N PHE A 360 11.21 12.13 -13.68
CA PHE A 360 10.45 12.13 -12.44
C PHE A 360 9.01 11.66 -12.65
N GLU A 361 8.46 11.92 -13.84
CA GLU A 361 7.17 11.43 -14.28
C GLU A 361 7.11 9.89 -14.36
N TYR A 362 8.16 9.24 -14.87
CA TYR A 362 8.26 7.79 -14.88
C TYR A 362 8.29 7.22 -13.46
N LEU A 363 9.09 7.83 -12.57
CA LEU A 363 9.17 7.39 -11.17
C LEU A 363 7.80 7.47 -10.49
N PHE A 364 7.07 8.55 -10.70
CA PHE A 364 5.70 8.68 -10.22
C PHE A 364 4.78 7.61 -10.85
N ALA A 365 4.87 7.40 -12.16
CA ALA A 365 4.02 6.46 -12.88
C ALA A 365 4.15 5.02 -12.35
N THR A 366 5.34 4.61 -11.86
CA THR A 366 5.55 3.27 -11.29
C THR A 366 4.65 2.97 -10.08
N THR A 367 4.07 3.99 -9.46
CA THR A 367 3.22 3.89 -8.26
C THR A 367 1.74 4.09 -8.53
N MET A 368 1.33 4.48 -9.74
CA MET A 368 -0.05 4.85 -10.08
C MET A 368 -1.07 3.72 -9.85
N ALA A 369 -0.67 2.46 -9.96
CA ALA A 369 -1.57 1.33 -9.70
C ALA A 369 -1.88 1.14 -8.20
N GLY A 370 -1.04 1.69 -7.33
CA GLY A 370 -1.27 1.84 -5.89
C GLY A 370 -1.59 3.28 -5.53
N GLN A 371 -1.25 3.66 -4.30
CA GLN A 371 -1.33 5.04 -3.85
C GLN A 371 0.08 5.65 -3.83
N PRO A 372 0.37 6.64 -4.68
CA PRO A 372 1.69 7.25 -4.74
C PRO A 372 2.07 7.91 -3.42
N LEU A 373 3.26 7.59 -2.92
CA LEU A 373 3.85 8.14 -1.71
C LEU A 373 5.16 8.86 -2.05
N ALA A 374 5.19 10.17 -1.89
CA ALA A 374 6.42 10.96 -1.91
C ALA A 374 7.12 10.82 -0.55
N TRP A 375 8.05 9.89 -0.46
CA TRP A 375 8.86 9.66 0.74
C TRP A 375 10.06 10.60 0.74
N MET A 376 9.77 11.92 0.69
CA MET A 376 10.77 12.97 0.52
C MET A 376 10.26 14.33 0.99
N GLU A 377 11.17 15.22 1.34
CA GLU A 377 10.87 16.62 1.67
C GLU A 377 10.72 17.45 0.38
N ALA A 378 9.62 18.15 0.21
CA ALA A 378 9.38 18.99 -0.97
C ALA A 378 10.34 20.18 -1.02
N SER A 379 10.73 20.72 0.14
CA SER A 379 11.69 21.83 0.23
C SER A 379 13.10 21.47 -0.25
N GLY A 380 13.44 20.17 -0.25
CA GLY A 380 14.71 19.67 -0.77
C GLY A 380 14.74 19.41 -2.28
N LEU A 381 13.60 19.53 -2.95
CA LEU A 381 13.49 19.29 -4.39
C LEU A 381 13.88 20.55 -5.20
N PRO A 382 14.55 20.39 -6.37
CA PRO A 382 14.82 21.52 -7.26
C PRO A 382 13.53 22.03 -7.92
N GLU A 383 13.56 23.25 -8.44
CA GLU A 383 12.40 23.87 -9.10
C GLU A 383 11.85 23.05 -10.28
N GLU A 384 12.72 22.35 -11.02
CA GLU A 384 12.30 21.47 -12.12
C GLU A 384 11.38 20.34 -11.67
N ALA A 385 11.48 19.90 -10.41
CA ALA A 385 10.60 18.87 -9.84
C ALA A 385 9.13 19.32 -9.78
N LEU A 386 8.88 20.61 -9.65
CA LEU A 386 7.51 21.14 -9.59
C LEU A 386 6.73 20.92 -10.88
N GLY A 387 7.41 20.69 -12.00
CA GLY A 387 6.78 20.37 -13.28
C GLY A 387 5.91 19.11 -13.24
N ILE A 388 6.13 18.20 -12.28
CA ILE A 388 5.31 16.99 -12.12
C ILE A 388 3.88 17.31 -11.69
N GLY A 389 3.62 18.48 -11.12
CA GLY A 389 2.30 18.86 -10.61
C GLY A 389 1.19 18.72 -11.67
N ALA A 390 1.46 19.14 -12.90
CA ALA A 390 0.50 18.98 -14.00
C ALA A 390 0.17 17.52 -14.33
N LEU A 391 1.14 16.61 -14.22
CA LEU A 391 0.92 15.18 -14.38
C LEU A 391 0.07 14.63 -13.23
N ILE A 392 0.38 15.00 -12.00
CA ILE A 392 -0.34 14.51 -10.82
C ILE A 392 -1.80 15.00 -10.86
N GLU A 393 -2.06 16.24 -11.25
CA GLU A 393 -3.43 16.74 -11.42
C GLU A 393 -4.21 15.90 -12.45
N ARG A 394 -3.63 15.63 -13.60
CA ARG A 394 -4.26 14.77 -14.63
C ARG A 394 -4.45 13.33 -14.15
N TYR A 395 -3.54 12.80 -13.35
CA TYR A 395 -3.70 11.48 -12.75
C TYR A 395 -4.89 11.45 -11.76
N LYS A 396 -5.04 12.47 -10.93
CA LYS A 396 -6.16 12.57 -9.98
C LYS A 396 -7.53 12.54 -10.67
N GLU A 397 -7.64 13.11 -11.89
CA GLU A 397 -8.88 13.05 -12.67
C GLU A 397 -9.33 11.62 -13.01
N VAL A 398 -8.39 10.67 -13.09
CA VAL A 398 -8.66 9.28 -13.47
C VAL A 398 -8.39 8.28 -12.35
N GLN A 399 -7.77 8.69 -11.26
CA GLN A 399 -7.37 7.81 -10.17
C GLN A 399 -8.54 6.97 -9.64
N HIS A 400 -9.68 7.60 -9.37
CA HIS A 400 -10.86 6.91 -8.86
C HIS A 400 -11.36 5.83 -9.83
N ASP A 401 -11.52 6.17 -11.10
CA ASP A 401 -11.98 5.21 -12.10
C ASP A 401 -10.98 4.07 -12.31
N PHE A 402 -9.69 4.38 -12.26
CA PHE A 402 -8.63 3.38 -12.34
C PHE A 402 -8.65 2.43 -11.12
N HIS A 403 -8.78 2.96 -9.92
CA HIS A 403 -8.78 2.19 -8.68
C HIS A 403 -10.10 1.45 -8.43
N ARG A 404 -11.19 1.86 -9.06
CA ARG A 404 -12.48 1.17 -8.95
C ARG A 404 -12.47 -0.22 -9.57
N GLY A 405 -11.74 -0.44 -10.65
CA GLY A 405 -11.59 -1.73 -11.30
C GLY A 405 -10.79 -2.74 -10.49
N VAL A 406 -10.71 -3.96 -10.97
CA VAL A 406 -9.81 -4.99 -10.45
C VAL A 406 -8.43 -4.78 -11.06
N ILE A 407 -7.49 -4.27 -10.29
CA ILE A 407 -6.13 -4.00 -10.78
C ILE A 407 -5.30 -5.27 -10.69
N LEU A 408 -4.76 -5.69 -11.83
CA LEU A 408 -3.97 -6.90 -12.00
C LEU A 408 -2.70 -6.60 -12.82
N PRO A 409 -1.61 -7.34 -12.58
CA PRO A 409 -0.39 -7.18 -13.35
C PRO A 409 -0.55 -7.70 -14.78
N VAL A 410 0.15 -7.07 -15.73
CA VAL A 410 0.23 -7.50 -17.14
C VAL A 410 1.68 -7.49 -17.61
N GLY A 411 1.97 -8.25 -18.67
CA GLY A 411 3.33 -8.36 -19.20
C GLY A 411 4.27 -9.15 -18.32
N ASP A 412 5.56 -8.88 -18.45
CA ASP A 412 6.61 -9.57 -17.70
C ASP A 412 6.84 -8.97 -16.33
N GLU A 413 7.35 -9.77 -15.38
CA GLU A 413 7.79 -9.27 -14.08
C GLU A 413 8.84 -8.17 -14.25
N PRO A 414 8.68 -7.01 -13.58
CA PRO A 414 9.66 -5.92 -13.66
C PRO A 414 11.07 -6.35 -13.29
N SER A 415 12.03 -6.06 -14.15
CA SER A 415 13.44 -6.47 -14.02
C SER A 415 14.43 -5.33 -14.26
N GLY A 416 13.93 -4.14 -14.59
CA GLY A 416 14.68 -3.02 -15.13
C GLY A 416 14.82 -3.09 -16.66
N ARG A 417 14.38 -4.18 -17.30
CA ARG A 417 14.47 -4.39 -18.76
C ARG A 417 13.22 -5.00 -19.38
N SER A 418 12.15 -5.11 -18.63
CA SER A 418 10.91 -5.75 -19.04
C SER A 418 9.99 -4.81 -19.82
N TRP A 419 9.03 -5.40 -20.52
CA TRP A 419 7.77 -4.80 -20.87
C TRP A 419 6.72 -5.28 -19.89
N THR A 420 6.18 -4.39 -19.11
CA THR A 420 5.38 -4.71 -17.94
C THR A 420 4.24 -3.72 -17.76
N GLY A 421 3.36 -3.93 -16.79
CA GLY A 421 2.32 -2.97 -16.50
C GLY A 421 1.21 -3.50 -15.61
N PHE A 422 0.10 -2.77 -15.64
CA PHE A 422 -1.12 -3.12 -14.90
C PHE A 422 -2.35 -2.91 -15.77
N GLN A 423 -3.36 -3.71 -15.52
CA GLN A 423 -4.69 -3.52 -16.06
C GLN A 423 -5.70 -3.39 -14.93
N SER A 424 -6.53 -2.36 -14.99
CA SER A 424 -7.74 -2.24 -14.18
C SER A 424 -8.92 -2.73 -15.00
N VAL A 425 -9.55 -3.81 -14.56
CA VAL A 425 -10.69 -4.44 -15.22
C VAL A 425 -11.99 -3.99 -14.58
N ASP A 426 -12.86 -3.33 -15.35
CA ASP A 426 -14.20 -2.89 -14.93
C ASP A 426 -15.22 -3.22 -16.04
N GLY A 427 -15.61 -4.48 -16.14
CA GLY A 427 -16.50 -4.98 -17.20
C GLY A 427 -15.87 -4.88 -18.60
N GLU A 428 -16.59 -4.23 -19.56
CA GLU A 428 -16.12 -4.07 -20.95
C GLU A 428 -15.15 -2.89 -21.13
N ARG A 429 -14.78 -2.19 -20.04
CA ARG A 429 -13.90 -1.02 -20.04
C ARG A 429 -12.93 -1.06 -18.87
N GLY A 430 -12.00 -0.13 -18.85
CA GLY A 430 -11.03 0.03 -17.76
C GLY A 430 -9.80 0.76 -18.22
N TYR A 431 -8.68 0.48 -17.57
CA TYR A 431 -7.42 1.13 -17.86
C TYR A 431 -6.31 0.12 -18.05
N LEU A 432 -5.33 0.51 -18.84
CA LEU A 432 -4.07 -0.21 -19.04
C LEU A 432 -2.93 0.78 -18.85
N ILE A 433 -1.98 0.47 -17.99
CA ILE A 433 -0.72 1.20 -17.92
C ILE A 433 0.41 0.26 -18.31
N PHE A 434 1.21 0.66 -19.29
CA PHE A 434 2.36 -0.09 -19.79
C PHE A 434 3.65 0.68 -19.55
N PHE A 435 4.69 -0.04 -19.19
CA PHE A 435 6.04 0.45 -19.01
C PHE A 435 6.99 -0.29 -19.95
N ARG A 436 7.78 0.47 -20.66
CA ARG A 436 8.98 -0.02 -21.31
C ARG A 436 10.16 0.36 -20.42
N GLU A 437 10.68 -0.59 -19.68
CA GLU A 437 11.90 -0.39 -18.88
C GLU A 437 13.11 -0.15 -19.82
N GLN A 438 14.34 -0.40 -19.41
CA GLN A 438 15.50 -0.29 -20.30
C GLN A 438 15.53 -1.41 -21.35
N ASN A 439 14.42 -1.62 -22.03
CA ASN A 439 14.29 -2.62 -23.11
C ASN A 439 14.68 -2.00 -24.44
N PRO A 440 15.53 -2.67 -25.27
CA PRO A 440 15.93 -2.14 -26.58
C PRO A 440 14.77 -2.08 -27.59
N ASP A 441 13.81 -2.99 -27.49
CA ASP A 441 12.71 -3.10 -28.44
C ASP A 441 11.65 -2.03 -28.19
N ARG A 442 11.36 -1.22 -29.22
CA ARG A 442 10.33 -0.17 -29.16
C ARG A 442 8.91 -0.70 -29.13
N LYS A 443 8.72 -1.95 -29.51
CA LYS A 443 7.43 -2.62 -29.59
C LYS A 443 7.47 -3.94 -28.86
N ALA A 444 6.34 -4.27 -28.22
CA ALA A 444 6.14 -5.57 -27.61
C ALA A 444 4.71 -6.06 -27.79
N ARG A 445 4.53 -7.37 -27.74
CA ARG A 445 3.23 -8.00 -27.59
C ARG A 445 3.05 -8.38 -26.15
N ILE A 446 2.11 -7.72 -25.49
CA ILE A 446 1.90 -7.86 -24.05
C ILE A 446 0.62 -8.63 -23.82
N GLU A 447 0.68 -9.71 -23.04
CA GLU A 447 -0.49 -10.44 -22.58
C GLU A 447 -1.26 -9.57 -21.58
N THR A 448 -2.58 -9.52 -21.75
CA THR A 448 -3.50 -8.74 -20.91
C THR A 448 -4.66 -9.61 -20.44
N TRP A 449 -5.50 -9.08 -19.60
CA TRP A 449 -6.74 -9.74 -19.14
C TRP A 449 -7.94 -9.48 -20.07
N LEU A 450 -7.71 -8.92 -21.25
CA LEU A 450 -8.74 -8.73 -22.26
C LEU A 450 -9.13 -10.07 -22.90
N PRO A 451 -10.40 -10.23 -23.31
CA PRO A 451 -10.81 -11.43 -24.05
C PRO A 451 -10.06 -11.57 -25.37
N GLU A 452 -9.77 -12.79 -25.78
CA GLU A 452 -9.16 -13.08 -27.10
C GLU A 452 -10.09 -12.67 -28.24
N ASN A 453 -9.50 -12.31 -29.36
CA ASN A 453 -10.21 -11.96 -30.61
C ASN A 453 -11.22 -10.80 -30.47
N SER A 454 -11.14 -10.03 -29.41
CA SER A 454 -12.00 -8.87 -29.15
C SER A 454 -11.41 -7.61 -29.78
N LYS A 455 -12.29 -6.73 -30.27
CA LYS A 455 -11.90 -5.41 -30.76
C LYS A 455 -11.85 -4.44 -29.59
N VAL A 456 -10.74 -3.73 -29.42
CA VAL A 456 -10.54 -2.80 -28.31
C VAL A 456 -10.11 -1.42 -28.84
N ARG A 457 -10.76 -0.38 -28.28
CA ARG A 457 -10.33 1.02 -28.48
C ARG A 457 -9.42 1.39 -27.30
N LEU A 458 -8.26 1.95 -27.63
CA LEU A 458 -7.28 2.49 -26.69
C LEU A 458 -7.22 4.01 -26.83
N THR A 459 -7.60 4.71 -25.77
CA THR A 459 -7.55 6.18 -25.72
C THR A 459 -6.46 6.59 -24.73
N PRO A 460 -5.39 7.28 -25.16
CA PRO A 460 -4.32 7.68 -24.28
C PRO A 460 -4.83 8.69 -23.25
N VAL A 461 -4.39 8.51 -21.98
CA VAL A 461 -4.70 9.37 -20.85
C VAL A 461 -3.45 10.10 -20.37
N LEU A 462 -2.37 9.32 -20.13
CA LEU A 462 -1.09 9.83 -19.65
C LEU A 462 0.05 9.15 -20.42
N GLY A 463 1.23 9.77 -20.42
CA GLY A 463 2.43 9.24 -21.06
C GLY A 463 2.43 9.44 -22.57
N SER A 464 3.28 8.65 -23.27
CA SER A 464 3.63 8.86 -24.68
C SER A 464 2.80 8.05 -25.70
N GLY A 465 1.79 7.32 -25.26
CA GLY A 465 0.95 6.46 -26.12
C GLY A 465 0.10 7.21 -27.13
N LYS A 466 -0.31 6.50 -28.18
CA LYS A 466 -1.19 7.03 -29.23
C LYS A 466 -2.52 6.28 -29.23
N ALA A 467 -3.59 6.97 -29.62
CA ALA A 467 -4.89 6.35 -29.80
C ALA A 467 -4.83 5.23 -30.84
N ALA A 468 -5.46 4.11 -30.56
CA ALA A 468 -5.49 2.96 -31.43
C ALA A 468 -6.79 2.16 -31.31
N VAL A 469 -7.11 1.43 -32.36
CA VAL A 469 -8.11 0.36 -32.33
C VAL A 469 -7.40 -0.91 -32.78
N GLN A 470 -7.39 -1.90 -31.89
CA GLN A 470 -6.70 -3.17 -32.15
C GLN A 470 -7.65 -4.35 -31.95
N LYS A 471 -7.30 -5.47 -32.54
CA LYS A 471 -7.90 -6.77 -32.22
C LYS A 471 -6.95 -7.50 -31.30
N THR A 472 -7.42 -7.97 -30.16
CA THR A 472 -6.62 -8.77 -29.23
C THR A 472 -6.25 -10.11 -29.86
N GLY A 473 -5.00 -10.52 -29.65
CA GLY A 473 -4.52 -11.85 -30.04
C GLY A 473 -4.83 -12.91 -29.00
N ARG A 474 -4.13 -14.04 -29.14
CA ARG A 474 -4.20 -15.14 -28.16
C ARG A 474 -3.83 -14.61 -26.77
N ARG A 475 -4.53 -15.08 -25.73
CA ARG A 475 -4.40 -14.59 -24.34
C ARG A 475 -4.59 -13.09 -24.18
N GLY A 476 -5.44 -12.48 -25.00
CA GLY A 476 -5.72 -11.06 -24.90
C GLY A 476 -4.53 -10.16 -25.26
N THR A 477 -3.53 -10.64 -26.02
CA THR A 477 -2.33 -9.84 -26.34
C THR A 477 -2.65 -8.57 -27.13
N LEU A 478 -1.97 -7.49 -26.79
CA LEU A 478 -1.95 -6.21 -27.50
C LEU A 478 -0.53 -5.89 -27.97
N GLU A 479 -0.43 -5.23 -29.13
CA GLU A 479 0.82 -4.60 -29.56
C GLU A 479 0.93 -3.21 -28.93
N VAL A 480 2.02 -2.97 -28.20
CA VAL A 480 2.30 -1.69 -27.55
C VAL A 480 3.61 -1.14 -28.10
N GLU A 481 3.61 0.15 -28.43
CA GLU A 481 4.80 0.88 -28.87
C GLU A 481 5.07 2.06 -27.95
N LEU A 482 6.29 2.14 -27.41
CA LEU A 482 6.79 3.29 -26.66
C LEU A 482 8.11 3.77 -27.26
N PRO A 483 8.27 5.08 -27.50
CA PRO A 483 9.37 5.61 -28.32
C PRO A 483 10.74 5.47 -27.66
N ALA A 484 10.81 5.56 -26.33
CA ALA A 484 12.07 5.56 -25.60
C ALA A 484 12.10 4.47 -24.51
N PRO A 485 13.27 3.98 -24.10
CA PRO A 485 13.45 3.25 -22.86
C PRO A 485 13.04 4.12 -21.65
N ASN A 486 12.66 3.49 -20.57
CA ASN A 486 12.16 4.16 -19.35
C ASN A 486 10.99 5.11 -19.65
N ASP A 487 10.06 4.64 -20.47
CA ASP A 487 8.86 5.34 -20.89
C ASP A 487 7.60 4.58 -20.47
N TYR A 488 6.47 5.27 -20.40
CA TYR A 488 5.21 4.66 -20.03
C TYR A 488 4.04 5.26 -20.80
N THR A 489 2.94 4.55 -20.79
CA THR A 489 1.64 5.06 -21.27
C THR A 489 0.50 4.50 -20.45
N MET A 490 -0.48 5.32 -20.20
CA MET A 490 -1.76 4.92 -19.63
C MET A 490 -2.86 5.12 -20.66
N TYR A 491 -3.63 4.08 -20.90
CA TYR A 491 -4.81 4.09 -21.75
C TYR A 491 -6.07 3.85 -20.95
N ARG A 492 -7.14 4.54 -21.32
CA ARG A 492 -8.49 4.03 -21.09
C ARG A 492 -8.83 3.10 -22.24
N TYR A 493 -9.29 1.89 -21.94
CA TYR A 493 -9.75 0.95 -22.97
C TYR A 493 -11.26 0.72 -22.90
N GLU A 494 -11.83 0.37 -24.04
CA GLU A 494 -13.20 -0.03 -24.22
C GLU A 494 -13.29 -1.15 -25.25
N LEU A 495 -13.96 -2.25 -24.89
CA LEU A 495 -14.29 -3.31 -25.85
C LEU A 495 -15.38 -2.82 -26.80
N ILE A 496 -15.14 -2.99 -28.10
CA ILE A 496 -16.05 -2.55 -29.16
C ILE A 496 -16.69 -3.79 -29.77
N ARG A 497 -17.98 -3.78 -29.89
CA ARG A 497 -18.73 -4.84 -30.59
C ARG A 497 -18.53 -4.79 -32.10
#